data_c28a87efd3ec798f85ca1bb31233d495
#
_entry.id   c28a87efd3ec798f85ca1bb31233d495
#
_cell.length_a   1.000
_cell.length_b   1.000
_cell.length_c   1.000
_cell.angle_alpha   90.00
_cell.angle_beta   90.00
_cell.angle_gamma   90.00
#
_symmetry.space_group_name_H-M   'P 1'
#
loop_
_entity.id
_entity.type
_entity.pdbx_description
1 polymer ?
#
loop_
_entity_poly.entity_id
_entity_poly.type
_entity_poly.pdbx_seq_one_letter_code
_entity_poly.pdbx_strand_id
1 'polypeptide(L)'
;MLKVLIVEDDLMLADFAEELLVEHGYKVSGIARTIGDAVARIRHSTPDLVILDLRLADGGLGTEVAAQLAAPGRPGILYVTGNMSQVALTDGDACLAKPYRSVDLLRGLQIVAEIVATGKAQPPFPQGFQLLRPAVDSALI
;
A
#
# COMPACT_ATOMS: atom_id res chain seq x y z
N MET A 1 13.07 2.72 11.45
CA MET A 1 11.76 3.36 11.19
C MET A 1 11.45 3.25 9.72
N LEU A 2 10.34 2.62 9.40
CA LEU A 2 9.93 2.44 8.00
C LEU A 2 9.35 3.74 7.43
N LYS A 3 9.72 4.02 6.19
CA LYS A 3 9.17 5.16 5.44
C LYS A 3 7.99 4.72 4.59
N VAL A 4 6.90 5.48 4.68
CA VAL A 4 5.67 5.20 3.95
C VAL A 4 5.33 6.39 3.06
N LEU A 5 5.09 6.13 1.78
CA LEU A 5 4.50 7.11 0.88
C LEU A 5 3.00 6.86 0.82
N ILE A 6 2.21 7.93 0.93
CA ILE A 6 0.75 7.86 0.79
C ILE A 6 0.38 8.39 -0.59
N VAL A 7 -0.30 7.57 -1.39
CA VAL A 7 -0.80 7.97 -2.70
C VAL A 7 -2.31 7.97 -2.64
N GLU A 8 -2.89 9.15 -2.45
CA GLU A 8 -4.31 9.35 -2.20
C GLU A 8 -4.72 10.75 -2.68
N ASP A 9 -5.77 10.83 -3.49
CA ASP A 9 -6.25 12.12 -4.01
C ASP A 9 -7.19 12.84 -3.04
N ASP A 10 -7.82 12.14 -2.11
CA ASP A 10 -8.63 12.76 -1.06
C ASP A 10 -7.71 13.22 0.06
N LEU A 11 -7.52 14.54 0.16
CA LEU A 11 -6.58 15.10 1.13
C LEU A 11 -6.99 14.84 2.59
N MET A 12 -8.29 14.76 2.89
CA MET A 12 -8.73 14.46 4.25
C MET A 12 -8.32 13.04 4.64
N LEU A 13 -8.50 12.09 3.73
CA LEU A 13 -8.09 10.71 3.97
C LEU A 13 -6.58 10.59 4.07
N ALA A 14 -5.85 11.31 3.21
CA ALA A 14 -4.39 11.30 3.25
C ALA A 14 -3.86 11.89 4.56
N ASP A 15 -4.41 13.00 5.01
CA ASP A 15 -3.99 13.63 6.25
C ASP A 15 -4.30 12.74 7.46
N PHE A 16 -5.45 12.08 7.46
CA PHE A 16 -5.81 11.14 8.52
C PHE A 16 -4.81 9.97 8.57
N ALA A 17 -4.49 9.41 7.41
CA ALA A 17 -3.53 8.31 7.34
C ALA A 17 -2.14 8.75 7.80
N GLU A 18 -1.71 9.94 7.39
CA GLU A 18 -0.40 10.47 7.81
C GLU A 18 -0.32 10.61 9.33
N GLU A 19 -1.32 11.22 9.94
CA GLU A 19 -1.36 11.41 11.38
C GLU A 19 -1.32 10.07 12.11
N LEU A 20 -2.12 9.11 11.66
CA LEU A 20 -2.18 7.78 12.23
C LEU A 20 -0.82 7.07 12.16
N LEU A 21 -0.16 7.13 11.01
CA LEU A 21 1.12 6.46 10.80
C LEU A 21 2.22 7.07 11.65
N VAL A 22 2.27 8.40 11.72
CA VAL A 22 3.26 9.09 12.55
C VAL A 22 3.10 8.72 14.02
N GLU A 23 1.85 8.64 14.51
CA GLU A 23 1.58 8.23 15.88
C GLU A 23 2.05 6.81 16.20
N HIS A 24 2.15 5.96 15.19
CA HIS A 24 2.54 4.56 15.36
C HIS A 24 3.96 4.24 14.89
N GLY A 25 4.82 5.27 14.81
CA GLY A 25 6.23 5.08 14.59
C GLY A 25 6.69 4.99 13.15
N TYR A 26 5.82 5.25 12.19
CA TYR A 26 6.22 5.32 10.79
C TYR A 26 6.69 6.73 10.44
N LYS A 27 7.56 6.83 9.44
CA LYS A 27 7.91 8.09 8.84
C LYS A 27 7.16 8.24 7.52
N VAL A 28 6.39 9.31 7.37
CA VAL A 28 5.69 9.58 6.11
C VAL A 28 6.59 10.40 5.21
N SER A 29 6.96 9.85 4.05
CA SER A 29 7.86 10.53 3.12
C SER A 29 7.15 11.56 2.25
N GLY A 30 5.84 11.51 2.17
CA GLY A 30 5.04 12.47 1.43
C GLY A 30 3.66 11.96 1.11
N ILE A 31 2.87 12.83 0.48
CA ILE A 31 1.54 12.52 -0.03
C ILE A 31 1.54 12.86 -1.51
N ALA A 32 1.22 11.89 -2.37
CA ALA A 32 1.10 12.08 -3.80
C ALA A 32 -0.36 11.93 -4.21
N ARG A 33 -0.79 12.70 -5.20
CA ARG A 33 -2.19 12.69 -5.65
C ARG A 33 -2.36 12.15 -7.07
N THR A 34 -1.27 12.01 -7.82
CA THR A 34 -1.29 11.56 -9.21
C THR A 34 -0.26 10.49 -9.44
N ILE A 35 -0.38 9.76 -10.56
CA ILE A 35 0.60 8.75 -10.96
C ILE A 35 1.99 9.38 -11.08
N GLY A 36 2.09 10.50 -11.80
CA GLY A 36 3.39 11.14 -12.05
C GLY A 36 4.07 11.57 -10.78
N ASP A 37 3.34 12.19 -9.84
CA ASP A 37 3.90 12.62 -8.56
C ASP A 37 4.32 11.40 -7.73
N ALA A 38 3.50 10.34 -7.71
CA ALA A 38 3.82 9.13 -6.97
C ALA A 38 5.12 8.50 -7.47
N VAL A 39 5.25 8.32 -8.78
CA VAL A 39 6.46 7.71 -9.37
C VAL A 39 7.69 8.56 -9.07
N ALA A 40 7.57 9.88 -9.22
CA ALA A 40 8.69 10.78 -8.95
C ALA A 40 9.13 10.70 -7.47
N ARG A 41 8.18 10.69 -6.54
CA ARG A 41 8.48 10.61 -5.11
C ARG A 41 9.10 9.28 -4.73
N ILE A 42 8.64 8.18 -5.33
CA ILE A 42 9.20 6.86 -5.05
C ILE A 42 10.66 6.79 -5.50
N ARG A 43 10.97 7.31 -6.67
CA ARG A 43 12.33 7.33 -7.18
C ARG A 43 13.25 8.23 -6.36
N HIS A 44 12.72 9.33 -5.84
CA HIS A 44 13.50 10.32 -5.12
C HIS A 44 13.71 9.94 -3.64
N SER A 45 12.65 9.51 -2.95
CA SER A 45 12.69 9.27 -1.51
C SER A 45 12.85 7.81 -1.13
N THR A 46 12.70 6.88 -2.07
CA THR A 46 12.84 5.43 -1.84
C THR A 46 12.09 4.94 -0.60
N PRO A 47 10.75 5.05 -0.58
CA PRO A 47 9.99 4.56 0.58
C PRO A 47 10.08 3.06 0.72
N ASP A 48 9.89 2.57 1.94
CA ASP A 48 9.84 1.14 2.22
C ASP A 48 8.47 0.54 1.87
N LEU A 49 7.42 1.33 2.09
CA LEU A 49 6.03 0.93 1.87
C LEU A 49 5.28 2.04 1.16
N VAL A 50 4.27 1.65 0.38
CA VAL A 50 3.35 2.59 -0.29
C VAL A 50 1.92 2.19 0.03
N ILE A 51 1.13 3.14 0.52
CA ILE A 51 -0.32 3.02 0.56
C ILE A 51 -0.82 3.64 -0.74
N LEU A 52 -1.52 2.86 -1.56
CA LEU A 52 -1.80 3.24 -2.93
C LEU A 52 -3.28 3.13 -3.23
N ASP A 53 -3.94 4.28 -3.38
CA ASP A 53 -5.32 4.32 -3.84
C ASP A 53 -5.39 3.80 -5.27
N LEU A 54 -6.43 3.04 -5.58
CA LEU A 54 -6.61 2.50 -6.91
C LEU A 54 -6.95 3.60 -7.93
N ARG A 55 -7.71 4.62 -7.55
CA ARG A 55 -8.10 5.71 -8.44
C ARG A 55 -7.49 7.03 -7.97
N LEU A 56 -6.87 7.75 -8.88
CA LEU A 56 -6.13 8.98 -8.57
C LEU A 56 -6.75 10.21 -9.25
N ALA A 57 -6.30 11.40 -8.80
CA ALA A 57 -6.90 12.68 -9.18
C ALA A 57 -6.89 12.98 -10.67
N ASP A 58 -5.89 12.49 -11.40
CA ASP A 58 -5.76 12.71 -12.84
C ASP A 58 -6.51 11.66 -13.67
N GLY A 59 -7.35 10.86 -13.04
CA GLY A 59 -8.05 9.76 -13.72
C GLY A 59 -7.20 8.50 -13.86
N GLY A 60 -5.95 8.53 -13.41
CA GLY A 60 -5.07 7.39 -13.45
C GLY A 60 -5.41 6.33 -12.41
N LEU A 61 -4.92 5.12 -12.65
CA LEU A 61 -5.12 4.00 -11.72
C LEU A 61 -3.83 3.73 -10.95
N GLY A 62 -3.98 3.43 -9.66
CA GLY A 62 -2.85 3.06 -8.81
C GLY A 62 -2.06 1.87 -9.35
N THR A 63 -2.72 0.96 -10.07
CA THR A 63 -2.03 -0.17 -10.71
C THR A 63 -0.97 0.26 -11.71
N GLU A 64 -1.11 1.44 -12.31
CA GLU A 64 -0.10 1.98 -13.22
C GLU A 64 1.17 2.38 -12.47
N VAL A 65 1.03 2.86 -11.24
CA VAL A 65 2.18 3.15 -10.38
C VAL A 65 2.92 1.85 -10.06
N ALA A 66 2.20 0.83 -9.64
CA ALA A 66 2.78 -0.45 -9.29
C ALA A 66 3.49 -1.09 -10.50
N ALA A 67 2.88 -1.02 -11.68
CA ALA A 67 3.48 -1.58 -12.90
C ALA A 67 4.83 -0.94 -13.24
N GLN A 68 4.97 0.36 -13.00
CA GLN A 68 6.22 1.06 -13.25
C GLN A 68 7.31 0.73 -12.23
N LEU A 69 6.94 0.08 -11.13
CA LEU A 69 7.86 -0.26 -10.05
C LEU A 69 8.13 -1.78 -9.98
N ALA A 70 7.75 -2.52 -10.99
CA ALA A 70 7.83 -3.98 -11.00
C ALA A 70 9.27 -4.51 -11.13
N ALA A 71 10.23 -3.89 -10.47
CA ALA A 71 11.64 -4.27 -10.49
C ALA A 71 12.06 -4.82 -9.12
N PRO A 72 13.11 -5.61 -9.04
CA PRO A 72 13.66 -6.05 -7.76
C PRO A 72 13.95 -4.85 -6.85
N GLY A 73 13.63 -4.98 -5.57
CA GLY A 73 13.85 -3.90 -4.61
C GLY A 73 12.74 -2.85 -4.56
N ARG A 74 11.62 -3.09 -5.24
CA ARG A 74 10.49 -2.17 -5.14
C ARG A 74 9.91 -2.13 -3.72
N PRO A 75 9.25 -1.03 -3.33
CA PRO A 75 8.60 -0.96 -2.02
C PRO A 75 7.45 -1.96 -1.90
N GLY A 76 7.09 -2.29 -0.68
CA GLY A 76 5.86 -3.05 -0.42
C GLY A 76 4.65 -2.18 -0.73
N ILE A 77 3.62 -2.75 -1.35
CA ILE A 77 2.46 -2.00 -1.81
C ILE A 77 1.20 -2.56 -1.17
N LEU A 78 0.50 -1.68 -0.44
CA LEU A 78 -0.84 -1.94 0.06
C LEU A 78 -1.83 -1.06 -0.71
N TYR A 79 -2.65 -1.67 -1.54
CA TYR A 79 -3.75 -0.95 -2.19
C TYR A 79 -4.87 -0.68 -1.20
N VAL A 80 -5.51 0.47 -1.34
CA VAL A 80 -6.77 0.77 -0.66
C VAL A 80 -7.80 1.14 -1.71
N THR A 81 -8.98 0.54 -1.65
CA THR A 81 -9.97 0.71 -2.72
C THR A 81 -11.39 0.47 -2.24
N GLY A 82 -12.33 1.20 -2.82
CA GLY A 82 -13.76 0.93 -2.64
C GLY A 82 -14.28 -0.24 -3.46
N ASN A 83 -13.46 -0.80 -4.36
CA ASN A 83 -13.87 -1.91 -5.21
C ASN A 83 -12.73 -2.94 -5.33
N MET A 84 -12.77 -3.96 -4.47
CA MET A 84 -11.75 -5.01 -4.39
C MET A 84 -11.60 -5.82 -5.67
N SER A 85 -12.65 -5.95 -6.46
CA SER A 85 -12.59 -6.76 -7.68
C SER A 85 -11.66 -6.19 -8.74
N GLN A 86 -11.33 -4.90 -8.65
CA GLN A 86 -10.47 -4.23 -9.62
C GLN A 86 -8.97 -4.45 -9.38
N VAL A 87 -8.60 -5.04 -8.25
CA VAL A 87 -7.18 -5.24 -7.93
C VAL A 87 -6.71 -6.68 -8.12
N ALA A 88 -7.55 -7.54 -8.67
CA ALA A 88 -7.29 -8.99 -8.79
C ALA A 88 -6.20 -9.28 -9.77
N LEU A 89 -5.24 -8.97 -10.09
CA LEU A 89 -4.13 -9.29 -11.01
C LEU A 89 -3.11 -8.15 -11.08
N THR A 90 -2.88 -7.49 -9.95
CA THR A 90 -1.97 -6.34 -9.94
C THR A 90 -0.60 -6.72 -9.37
N ASP A 91 0.34 -5.80 -9.48
CA ASP A 91 1.70 -5.95 -8.97
C ASP A 91 1.85 -5.55 -7.50
N GLY A 92 0.76 -5.39 -6.77
CA GLY A 92 0.80 -5.09 -5.35
C GLY A 92 0.94 -6.32 -4.47
N ASP A 93 1.15 -6.12 -3.18
CA ASP A 93 1.30 -7.20 -2.21
C ASP A 93 -0.02 -7.58 -1.54
N ALA A 94 -0.85 -6.59 -1.25
CA ALA A 94 -2.15 -6.79 -0.61
C ALA A 94 -3.08 -5.64 -0.92
N CYS A 95 -4.37 -5.80 -0.60
CA CYS A 95 -5.32 -4.69 -0.68
C CYS A 95 -6.26 -4.69 0.50
N LEU A 96 -6.77 -3.49 0.84
CA LEU A 96 -7.67 -3.25 1.95
C LEU A 96 -8.87 -2.46 1.44
N ALA A 97 -10.08 -2.90 1.78
CA ALA A 97 -11.31 -2.27 1.32
C ALA A 97 -11.58 -0.97 2.08
N LYS A 98 -12.05 0.04 1.36
CA LYS A 98 -12.58 1.27 1.94
C LYS A 98 -14.09 1.11 2.21
N PRO A 99 -14.63 1.68 3.27
CA PRO A 99 -13.91 2.35 4.35
C PRO A 99 -13.22 1.36 5.27
N TYR A 100 -12.02 1.70 5.72
CA TYR A 100 -11.28 0.86 6.66
C TYR A 100 -11.21 1.50 8.04
N ARG A 101 -10.99 0.68 9.07
CA ARG A 101 -10.72 1.17 10.41
C ARG A 101 -9.21 1.42 10.56
N SER A 102 -8.86 2.32 11.49
CA SER A 102 -7.46 2.64 11.77
C SER A 102 -6.63 1.40 12.08
N VAL A 103 -7.16 0.52 12.92
CA VAL A 103 -6.45 -0.72 13.31
C VAL A 103 -6.23 -1.65 12.12
N ASP A 104 -7.15 -1.64 11.17
CA ASP A 104 -7.04 -2.49 9.99
C ASP A 104 -5.99 -1.97 9.01
N LEU A 105 -5.89 -0.65 8.85
CA LEU A 105 -4.83 -0.05 8.05
C LEU A 105 -3.45 -0.36 8.64
N LEU A 106 -3.30 -0.17 9.93
CA LEU A 106 -2.04 -0.45 10.62
C LEU A 106 -1.64 -1.91 10.51
N ARG A 107 -2.61 -2.82 10.69
CA ARG A 107 -2.33 -4.25 10.57
C ARG A 107 -1.99 -4.63 9.12
N GLY A 108 -2.70 -4.06 8.16
CA GLY A 108 -2.43 -4.31 6.74
C GLY A 108 -1.01 -3.88 6.35
N LEU A 109 -0.58 -2.72 6.80
CA LEU A 109 0.79 -2.26 6.57
C LEU A 109 1.82 -3.16 7.23
N GLN A 110 1.55 -3.60 8.45
CA GLN A 110 2.44 -4.52 9.15
C GLN A 110 2.61 -5.82 8.37
N ILE A 111 1.51 -6.36 7.84
CA ILE A 111 1.56 -7.58 7.04
C ILE A 111 2.40 -7.37 5.78
N VAL A 112 2.20 -6.25 5.07
CA VAL A 112 2.99 -5.95 3.88
C VAL A 112 4.48 -5.81 4.22
N ALA A 113 4.80 -5.17 5.35
CA ALA A 113 6.18 -5.07 5.79
C ALA A 113 6.80 -6.45 6.08
N GLU A 114 6.03 -7.35 6.66
CA GLU A 114 6.48 -8.73 6.89
C GLU A 114 6.70 -9.48 5.58
N ILE A 115 5.82 -9.29 4.60
CA ILE A 115 5.99 -9.89 3.28
C ILE A 115 7.30 -9.42 2.64
N VAL A 116 7.58 -8.13 2.68
CA VAL A 116 8.82 -7.58 2.13
C VAL A 116 10.04 -8.15 2.84
N ALA A 117 9.98 -8.28 4.17
CA ALA A 117 11.12 -8.74 4.96
C ALA A 117 11.33 -10.25 4.90
N THR A 118 10.25 -11.04 4.85
CA THR A 118 10.35 -12.50 5.03
C THR A 118 9.75 -13.32 3.89
N GLY A 119 8.99 -12.70 3.01
CA GLY A 119 8.24 -13.40 1.96
C GLY A 119 6.98 -14.08 2.45
N LYS A 120 6.59 -13.88 3.71
CA LYS A 120 5.48 -14.59 4.33
C LYS A 120 4.50 -13.63 4.98
N ALA A 121 3.22 -13.99 4.95
CA ALA A 121 2.17 -13.29 5.65
C ALA A 121 1.57 -14.23 6.70
N GLN A 122 1.25 -13.67 7.88
CA GLN A 122 0.69 -14.45 8.98
C GLN A 122 -0.61 -13.81 9.49
N PRO A 123 -1.62 -14.65 9.84
CA PRO A 123 -2.82 -14.14 10.47
C PRO A 123 -2.51 -13.51 11.84
N PRO A 124 -3.43 -12.69 12.40
CA PRO A 124 -4.76 -12.44 11.87
C PRO A 124 -4.75 -11.43 10.72
N PHE A 125 -5.67 -11.63 9.76
CA PHE A 125 -5.87 -10.69 8.66
C PHE A 125 -7.05 -9.78 8.97
N PRO A 126 -6.94 -8.46 8.68
CA PRO A 126 -8.06 -7.55 8.88
C PRO A 126 -9.28 -7.90 8.04
N GLN A 127 -10.44 -7.47 8.49
CA GLN A 127 -11.63 -7.54 7.65
C GLN A 127 -11.45 -6.67 6.41
N GLY A 128 -11.84 -7.16 5.24
CA GLY A 128 -11.66 -6.44 3.99
C GLY A 128 -10.24 -6.45 3.46
N PHE A 129 -9.39 -7.30 4.00
CA PHE A 129 -8.00 -7.45 3.57
C PHE A 129 -7.86 -8.68 2.67
N GLN A 130 -7.06 -8.55 1.62
CA GLN A 130 -6.79 -9.64 0.69
C GLN A 130 -5.32 -9.62 0.26
N LEU A 131 -4.68 -10.78 0.35
CA LEU A 131 -3.34 -10.96 -0.21
C LEU A 131 -3.44 -11.10 -1.74
N LEU A 132 -2.50 -10.48 -2.44
CA LEU A 132 -2.48 -10.48 -3.90
C LEU A 132 -1.42 -11.44 -4.47
N ARG A 133 -0.52 -11.94 -3.63
CA ARG A 133 0.55 -12.82 -4.04
C ARG A 133 0.37 -14.20 -3.44
N PRO A 134 -0.03 -15.21 -4.22
CA PRO A 134 -0.24 -16.56 -3.69
C PRO A 134 1.06 -17.24 -3.25
N ALA A 135 2.19 -16.86 -3.79
CA ALA A 135 3.46 -17.53 -3.52
C ALA A 135 3.96 -17.38 -2.08
N VAL A 136 3.39 -16.45 -1.32
CA VAL A 136 3.81 -16.18 0.06
C VAL A 136 3.05 -17.02 1.08
N ASP A 137 2.15 -17.85 0.65
CA ASP A 137 1.38 -18.67 1.59
C ASP A 137 2.22 -19.88 2.00
N SER A 138 2.70 -19.88 3.23
CA SER A 138 3.50 -20.97 3.76
C SER A 138 2.72 -22.28 3.89
N ALA A 139 1.39 -22.23 3.88
CA ALA A 139 0.59 -23.43 3.93
C ALA A 139 0.63 -24.23 2.63
N LEU A 140 1.12 -23.66 1.57
CA LEU A 140 1.26 -24.34 0.29
C LEU A 140 2.53 -25.17 0.17
N ILE A 141 3.37 -25.12 1.15
CA ILE A 141 4.64 -25.83 1.15
C ILE A 141 4.49 -27.26 1.66
#